data_afd84880c553b1d10c6da6682671ef0c
#
_entry.id   afd84880c553b1d10c6da6682671ef0c
#
_cell.length_a   1.000
_cell.length_b   1.000
_cell.length_c   1.000
_cell.angle_alpha   90.00
_cell.angle_beta   90.00
_cell.angle_gamma   90.00
#
_symmetry.space_group_name_H-M   'P 1'
#
loop_
_entity.id
_entity.type
_entity.pdbx_description
1 polymer ?
#
loop_
_entity_poly.entity_id
_entity_poly.type
_entity_poly.pdbx_seq_one_letter_code
_entity_poly.pdbx_strand_id
1 'polypeptide(L)'
;MQTEQQIIRIKHLLNNKSLSFIIGAGFSKNMSNKFFDWGDLLKPIITEMYHIDDEKEIEHKIEEIGYLGIAQEYVRRKGFHEAIDVYIEQHTPTISIKENSDEPEYIVTLNNEFIESADITCHRLLFNLDVKHIYTFNYDNCLDIIGNTGKAQKLLSEIRNLQNKLEFLELNEEKLSGYLYISIEDNMKAVKVNLPTAIQNDNGDYNHFIKTLNCNYPELNLFTDNISHIKDNCHIVQNEIARIKAQILLLQKHRESVYQLISSSEMLSLTDGKRSIFKLHGSIRLDKSAHMVLMETAIVITLLHQRIIKSIP
;
A
#
# COMPACT_ATOMS: atom_id res chain seq x y z
N MET A 1 16.90 -34.52 -15.57
CA MET A 1 17.77 -33.54 -16.29
C MET A 1 17.04 -32.23 -16.64
N GLN A 2 15.94 -32.23 -17.42
CA GLN A 2 15.28 -30.99 -17.81
C GLN A 2 14.70 -30.20 -16.61
N THR A 3 14.11 -30.88 -15.62
CA THR A 3 13.54 -30.28 -14.41
C THR A 3 14.61 -29.66 -13.51
N GLU A 4 15.77 -30.29 -13.35
CA GLU A 4 16.87 -29.76 -12.54
C GLU A 4 17.47 -28.49 -13.12
N GLN A 5 17.64 -28.44 -14.44
CA GLN A 5 18.10 -27.22 -15.13
C GLN A 5 17.11 -26.06 -14.98
N GLN A 6 15.80 -26.37 -15.02
CA GLN A 6 14.76 -25.37 -14.78
C GLN A 6 14.81 -24.83 -13.33
N ILE A 7 14.99 -25.70 -12.33
CA ILE A 7 15.12 -25.31 -10.93
C ILE A 7 16.36 -24.42 -10.73
N ILE A 8 17.50 -24.78 -11.31
CA ILE A 8 18.73 -23.96 -11.24
C ILE A 8 18.51 -22.60 -11.85
N ARG A 9 17.83 -22.54 -13.00
CA ARG A 9 17.51 -21.26 -13.66
C ARG A 9 16.58 -20.40 -12.82
N ILE A 10 15.53 -20.99 -12.21
CA ILE A 10 14.61 -20.26 -11.31
C ILE A 10 15.35 -19.72 -10.10
N LYS A 11 16.23 -20.53 -9.46
CA LYS A 11 17.06 -20.06 -8.34
C LYS A 11 17.95 -18.89 -8.72
N HIS A 12 18.58 -18.95 -9.90
CA HIS A 12 19.40 -17.84 -10.40
C HIS A 12 18.58 -16.57 -10.62
N LEU A 13 17.38 -16.68 -11.19
CA LEU A 13 16.47 -15.55 -11.41
C LEU A 13 15.96 -14.94 -10.09
N LEU A 14 15.69 -15.79 -9.10
CA LEU A 14 15.32 -15.34 -7.74
C LEU A 14 16.46 -14.57 -7.08
N ASN A 15 17.68 -15.12 -7.09
CA ASN A 15 18.84 -14.49 -6.49
C ASN A 15 19.14 -13.12 -7.12
N ASN A 16 18.90 -12.98 -8.41
CA ASN A 16 19.10 -11.72 -9.14
C ASN A 16 17.88 -10.79 -9.09
N LYS A 17 16.83 -11.15 -8.34
CA LYS A 17 15.56 -10.39 -8.23
C LYS A 17 14.91 -10.07 -9.58
N SER A 18 15.13 -10.93 -10.57
CA SER A 18 14.61 -10.79 -11.94
C SER A 18 13.41 -11.70 -12.24
N LEU A 19 12.95 -12.46 -11.24
CA LEU A 19 11.75 -13.28 -11.36
C LEU A 19 10.51 -12.49 -10.97
N SER A 20 9.44 -12.63 -11.76
CA SER A 20 8.10 -12.13 -11.47
C SER A 20 7.12 -13.29 -11.61
N PHE A 21 6.03 -13.24 -10.85
CA PHE A 21 4.95 -14.22 -10.97
C PHE A 21 3.73 -13.61 -11.65
N ILE A 22 3.03 -14.44 -12.42
CA ILE A 22 1.67 -14.18 -12.91
C ILE A 22 0.77 -15.21 -12.25
N ILE A 23 -0.24 -14.73 -11.54
CA ILE A 23 -1.11 -15.55 -10.69
C ILE A 23 -2.56 -15.38 -11.18
N GLY A 24 -3.24 -16.49 -11.40
CA GLY A 24 -4.66 -16.53 -11.74
C GLY A 24 -5.53 -17.04 -10.59
N ALA A 25 -6.84 -17.09 -10.82
CA ALA A 25 -7.87 -17.45 -9.82
C ALA A 25 -7.65 -18.82 -9.16
N GLY A 26 -7.09 -19.79 -9.88
CA GLY A 26 -6.75 -21.10 -9.31
C GLY A 26 -5.76 -21.06 -8.15
N PHE A 27 -5.01 -19.98 -7.98
CA PHE A 27 -4.11 -19.84 -6.85
C PHE A 27 -4.86 -19.60 -5.53
N SER A 28 -5.93 -18.82 -5.55
CA SER A 28 -6.78 -18.58 -4.38
C SER A 28 -7.58 -19.82 -3.99
N LYS A 29 -7.87 -20.73 -4.92
CA LYS A 29 -8.48 -22.05 -4.64
C LYS A 29 -7.62 -22.92 -3.71
N ASN A 30 -6.29 -22.73 -3.65
CA ASN A 30 -5.45 -23.43 -2.66
C ASN A 30 -5.73 -23.01 -1.21
N MET A 31 -6.36 -21.88 -1.00
CA MET A 31 -6.71 -21.39 0.33
C MET A 31 -8.06 -21.93 0.81
N SER A 32 -9.01 -22.00 -0.11
CA SER A 32 -10.36 -22.51 0.09
C SER A 32 -10.99 -22.83 -1.26
N ASN A 33 -11.76 -23.91 -1.33
CA ASN A 33 -12.53 -24.27 -2.50
C ASN A 33 -13.73 -23.33 -2.77
N LYS A 34 -13.96 -22.38 -1.87
CA LYS A 34 -14.98 -21.34 -2.03
C LYS A 34 -14.56 -20.22 -2.98
N PHE A 35 -13.24 -20.10 -3.27
CA PHE A 35 -12.79 -19.19 -4.32
C PHE A 35 -13.09 -19.78 -5.70
N PHE A 36 -13.72 -18.97 -6.53
CA PHE A 36 -14.15 -19.34 -7.87
C PHE A 36 -13.06 -19.06 -8.91
N ASP A 37 -13.02 -19.85 -9.97
CA ASP A 37 -12.44 -19.42 -11.23
C ASP A 37 -13.49 -18.63 -12.06
N TRP A 38 -13.07 -18.16 -13.22
CA TRP A 38 -13.94 -17.38 -14.09
C TRP A 38 -15.18 -18.12 -14.55
N GLY A 39 -15.04 -19.41 -14.85
CA GLY A 39 -16.16 -20.25 -15.25
C GLY A 39 -17.19 -20.33 -14.13
N ASP A 40 -16.76 -20.72 -12.95
CA ASP A 40 -17.61 -20.86 -11.78
C ASP A 40 -18.32 -19.54 -11.41
N LEU A 41 -17.59 -18.40 -11.50
CA LEU A 41 -18.13 -17.08 -11.19
C LEU A 41 -19.24 -16.66 -12.15
N LEU A 42 -19.12 -17.01 -13.45
CA LEU A 42 -20.07 -16.57 -14.46
C LEU A 42 -21.20 -17.59 -14.74
N LYS A 43 -21.11 -18.83 -14.26
CA LYS A 43 -22.17 -19.84 -14.41
C LYS A 43 -23.57 -19.32 -13.99
N PRO A 44 -23.76 -18.70 -12.81
CA PRO A 44 -25.07 -18.19 -12.42
C PRO A 44 -25.60 -17.09 -13.36
N ILE A 45 -24.71 -16.26 -13.90
CA ILE A 45 -25.08 -15.24 -14.89
C ILE A 45 -25.63 -15.91 -16.17
N ILE A 46 -24.95 -16.97 -16.63
CA ILE A 46 -25.38 -17.70 -17.83
C ILE A 46 -26.74 -18.35 -17.60
N THR A 47 -26.91 -19.01 -16.45
CA THR A 47 -28.20 -19.62 -16.05
C THR A 47 -29.30 -18.56 -16.03
N GLU A 48 -29.08 -17.40 -15.42
CA GLU A 48 -30.05 -16.30 -15.39
C GLU A 48 -30.39 -15.78 -16.77
N MET A 49 -29.36 -15.52 -17.60
CA MET A 49 -29.53 -14.85 -18.88
C MET A 49 -30.15 -15.74 -19.97
N TYR A 50 -29.82 -17.02 -19.98
CA TYR A 50 -30.16 -17.95 -21.06
C TYR A 50 -31.11 -19.05 -20.62
N HIS A 51 -31.46 -19.12 -19.32
CA HIS A 51 -32.32 -20.19 -18.75
C HIS A 51 -31.76 -21.59 -18.98
N ILE A 52 -30.44 -21.74 -18.86
CA ILE A 52 -29.69 -22.99 -19.04
C ILE A 52 -29.21 -23.46 -17.68
N ASP A 53 -29.58 -24.69 -17.28
CA ASP A 53 -29.16 -25.30 -16.02
C ASP A 53 -28.17 -26.47 -16.21
N ASP A 54 -28.09 -27.02 -17.45
CA ASP A 54 -27.17 -28.10 -17.77
C ASP A 54 -25.72 -27.62 -17.86
N GLU A 55 -24.82 -28.28 -17.17
CA GLU A 55 -23.40 -27.85 -17.05
C GLU A 55 -22.68 -27.86 -18.40
N LYS A 56 -22.99 -28.83 -19.28
CA LYS A 56 -22.37 -28.91 -20.62
C LYS A 56 -22.88 -27.81 -21.55
N GLU A 57 -24.15 -27.44 -21.42
CA GLU A 57 -24.70 -26.33 -22.19
C GLU A 57 -24.12 -25.00 -21.71
N ILE A 58 -23.88 -24.84 -20.41
CA ILE A 58 -23.18 -23.69 -19.84
C ILE A 58 -21.75 -23.60 -20.35
N GLU A 59 -20.98 -24.71 -20.30
CA GLU A 59 -19.63 -24.77 -20.85
C GLU A 59 -19.60 -24.44 -22.35
N HIS A 60 -20.50 -25.02 -23.11
CA HIS A 60 -20.62 -24.71 -24.52
C HIS A 60 -20.93 -23.23 -24.78
N LYS A 61 -21.78 -22.63 -23.96
CA LYS A 61 -22.08 -21.19 -24.03
C LYS A 61 -20.87 -20.32 -23.71
N ILE A 62 -20.04 -20.73 -22.74
CA ILE A 62 -18.77 -20.08 -22.45
C ILE A 62 -17.80 -20.18 -23.63
N GLU A 63 -17.72 -21.35 -24.28
CA GLU A 63 -16.87 -21.54 -25.46
C GLU A 63 -17.33 -20.70 -26.65
N GLU A 64 -18.65 -20.57 -26.85
CA GLU A 64 -19.25 -19.82 -27.96
C GLU A 64 -19.00 -18.29 -27.81
N ILE A 65 -19.26 -17.72 -26.65
CA ILE A 65 -19.28 -16.25 -26.44
C ILE A 65 -18.01 -15.75 -25.77
N GLY A 66 -17.35 -16.58 -24.98
CA GLY A 66 -16.22 -16.21 -24.12
C GLY A 66 -16.65 -15.45 -22.88
N TYR A 67 -15.79 -15.45 -21.85
CA TYR A 67 -16.07 -14.78 -20.56
C TYR A 67 -16.39 -13.29 -20.70
N LEU A 68 -15.65 -12.59 -21.56
CA LEU A 68 -15.84 -11.15 -21.80
C LEU A 68 -17.18 -10.87 -22.49
N GLY A 69 -17.56 -11.70 -23.48
CA GLY A 69 -18.83 -11.57 -24.17
C GLY A 69 -20.03 -11.79 -23.23
N ILE A 70 -19.92 -12.76 -22.32
CA ILE A 70 -20.93 -13.00 -21.27
C ILE A 70 -21.07 -11.77 -20.37
N ALA A 71 -19.96 -11.22 -19.89
CA ALA A 71 -19.96 -10.04 -19.03
C ALA A 71 -20.58 -8.82 -19.74
N GLN A 72 -20.23 -8.59 -21.01
CA GLN A 72 -20.80 -7.51 -21.82
C GLN A 72 -22.31 -7.67 -22.02
N GLU A 73 -22.76 -8.89 -22.34
CA GLU A 73 -24.19 -9.18 -22.51
C GLU A 73 -24.96 -8.97 -21.19
N TYR A 74 -24.38 -9.37 -20.05
CA TYR A 74 -24.96 -9.13 -18.73
C TYR A 74 -25.15 -7.63 -18.46
N VAL A 75 -24.10 -6.83 -18.67
CA VAL A 75 -24.15 -5.37 -18.53
C VAL A 75 -25.23 -4.78 -19.44
N ARG A 76 -25.29 -5.23 -20.72
CA ARG A 76 -26.29 -4.77 -21.68
C ARG A 76 -27.71 -5.05 -21.20
N ARG A 77 -27.97 -6.24 -20.64
CA ARG A 77 -29.30 -6.63 -20.13
C ARG A 77 -29.69 -5.90 -18.84
N LYS A 78 -28.72 -5.68 -17.94
CA LYS A 78 -28.97 -4.94 -16.69
C LYS A 78 -29.14 -3.44 -16.92
N GLY A 79 -28.62 -2.89 -18.03
CA GLY A 79 -28.80 -1.50 -18.43
C GLY A 79 -27.92 -0.48 -17.72
N PHE A 80 -26.92 -0.90 -16.93
CA PHE A 80 -25.95 -0.03 -16.29
C PHE A 80 -24.55 -0.65 -16.32
N HIS A 81 -23.54 0.19 -16.47
CA HIS A 81 -22.17 -0.22 -16.78
C HIS A 81 -21.53 -1.03 -15.65
N GLU A 82 -21.79 -0.65 -14.40
CA GLU A 82 -21.20 -1.24 -13.21
C GLU A 82 -21.89 -2.55 -12.78
N ALA A 83 -22.88 -3.05 -13.53
CA ALA A 83 -23.63 -4.25 -13.16
C ALA A 83 -22.75 -5.47 -12.90
N ILE A 84 -21.70 -5.65 -13.73
CA ILE A 84 -20.79 -6.78 -13.58
C ILE A 84 -19.84 -6.59 -12.38
N ASP A 85 -19.43 -5.36 -12.09
CA ASP A 85 -18.57 -5.04 -10.97
C ASP A 85 -19.28 -5.33 -9.63
N VAL A 86 -20.56 -4.90 -9.54
CA VAL A 86 -21.43 -5.19 -8.39
C VAL A 86 -21.63 -6.69 -8.22
N TYR A 87 -21.85 -7.41 -9.33
CA TYR A 87 -22.00 -8.86 -9.29
C TYR A 87 -20.74 -9.55 -8.78
N ILE A 88 -19.56 -9.20 -9.31
CA ILE A 88 -18.29 -9.75 -8.88
C ILE A 88 -18.04 -9.46 -7.40
N GLU A 89 -18.28 -8.22 -6.94
CA GLU A 89 -18.10 -7.83 -5.54
C GLU A 89 -18.99 -8.66 -4.60
N GLN A 90 -20.22 -8.93 -5.00
CA GLN A 90 -21.19 -9.71 -4.21
C GLN A 90 -20.88 -11.21 -4.16
N HIS A 91 -20.24 -11.75 -5.18
CA HIS A 91 -20.03 -13.21 -5.33
C HIS A 91 -18.60 -13.67 -5.13
N THR A 92 -17.63 -12.75 -5.02
CA THR A 92 -16.23 -13.13 -4.78
C THR A 92 -15.92 -13.17 -3.30
N PRO A 93 -15.51 -14.34 -2.76
CA PRO A 93 -15.03 -14.44 -1.40
C PRO A 93 -13.79 -13.57 -1.18
N THR A 94 -13.64 -13.10 0.03
CA THR A 94 -12.49 -12.34 0.52
C THR A 94 -11.92 -12.98 1.77
N ILE A 95 -10.70 -12.61 2.16
CA ILE A 95 -10.16 -12.99 3.46
C ILE A 95 -10.12 -11.80 4.40
N SER A 96 -10.20 -12.11 5.67
CA SER A 96 -9.95 -11.16 6.76
C SER A 96 -9.07 -11.82 7.83
N ILE A 97 -8.51 -11.00 8.71
CA ILE A 97 -7.66 -11.44 9.82
C ILE A 97 -8.48 -11.33 11.10
N LYS A 98 -8.52 -12.41 11.87
CA LYS A 98 -9.10 -12.42 13.21
C LYS A 98 -8.00 -12.12 14.22
N GLU A 99 -8.09 -10.97 14.89
CA GLU A 99 -7.01 -10.40 15.72
C GLU A 99 -6.89 -10.99 17.14
N ASN A 100 -7.68 -12.02 17.48
CA ASN A 100 -7.81 -12.49 18.87
C ASN A 100 -6.85 -13.62 19.29
N SER A 101 -5.82 -13.91 18.50
CA SER A 101 -4.84 -14.97 18.78
C SER A 101 -3.40 -14.46 18.67
N ASP A 102 -2.46 -15.10 19.39
CA ASP A 102 -1.03 -14.79 19.31
C ASP A 102 -0.48 -14.94 17.88
N GLU A 103 -1.12 -15.79 17.06
CA GLU A 103 -0.89 -15.87 15.63
C GLU A 103 -2.14 -15.41 14.86
N PRO A 104 -1.99 -14.63 13.76
CA PRO A 104 -3.11 -14.17 12.97
C PRO A 104 -3.84 -15.34 12.31
N GLU A 105 -5.09 -15.55 12.67
CA GLU A 105 -5.99 -16.50 12.01
C GLU A 105 -6.61 -15.84 10.79
N TYR A 106 -6.48 -16.47 9.62
CA TYR A 106 -7.08 -16.00 8.38
C TYR A 106 -8.41 -16.74 8.16
N ILE A 107 -9.45 -15.97 7.85
CA ILE A 107 -10.79 -16.51 7.62
C ILE A 107 -11.29 -16.07 6.24
N VAL A 108 -12.01 -16.98 5.58
CA VAL A 108 -12.74 -16.69 4.34
C VAL A 108 -14.09 -16.08 4.69
N THR A 109 -14.43 -14.99 4.04
CA THR A 109 -15.70 -14.29 4.21
C THR A 109 -16.35 -14.00 2.87
N LEU A 110 -17.69 -14.03 2.82
CA LEU A 110 -18.48 -13.53 1.71
C LEU A 110 -19.51 -12.52 2.28
N ASN A 111 -19.58 -11.34 1.71
CA ASN A 111 -20.42 -10.24 2.20
C ASN A 111 -20.22 -9.94 3.71
N ASN A 112 -19.00 -10.10 4.21
CA ASN A 112 -18.57 -9.99 5.61
C ASN A 112 -19.08 -11.12 6.54
N GLU A 113 -19.73 -12.13 6.00
CA GLU A 113 -20.13 -13.32 6.77
C GLU A 113 -19.01 -14.34 6.73
N PHE A 114 -18.72 -14.96 7.90
CA PHE A 114 -17.75 -16.03 8.03
C PHE A 114 -18.20 -17.27 7.24
N ILE A 115 -17.29 -17.84 6.47
CA ILE A 115 -17.52 -19.12 5.76
C ILE A 115 -16.71 -20.23 6.42
N GLU A 116 -15.37 -20.07 6.43
CA GLU A 116 -14.45 -21.09 6.95
C GLU A 116 -13.06 -20.47 7.25
N SER A 117 -12.19 -21.20 7.92
CA SER A 117 -10.78 -20.84 8.09
C SER A 117 -10.03 -21.00 6.76
N ALA A 118 -9.07 -20.13 6.50
CA ALA A 118 -8.30 -20.11 5.26
C ALA A 118 -6.96 -20.84 5.41
N ASP A 119 -6.61 -21.73 4.47
CA ASP A 119 -5.26 -22.29 4.37
C ASP A 119 -4.35 -21.35 3.56
N ILE A 120 -3.53 -20.58 4.23
CA ILE A 120 -2.62 -19.62 3.60
C ILE A 120 -1.25 -20.19 3.25
N THR A 121 -1.03 -21.49 3.35
CA THR A 121 0.29 -22.14 3.19
C THR A 121 0.92 -21.80 1.83
N CYS A 122 0.19 -21.95 0.74
CA CYS A 122 0.71 -21.65 -0.60
C CYS A 122 1.05 -20.15 -0.78
N HIS A 123 0.24 -19.27 -0.21
CA HIS A 123 0.47 -17.83 -0.26
C HIS A 123 1.69 -17.43 0.58
N ARG A 124 1.89 -17.99 1.77
CA ARG A 124 3.11 -17.80 2.57
C ARG A 124 4.36 -18.26 1.82
N LEU A 125 4.31 -19.42 1.17
CA LEU A 125 5.43 -19.91 0.36
C LEU A 125 5.76 -18.94 -0.78
N LEU A 126 4.76 -18.40 -1.47
CA LEU A 126 4.95 -17.40 -2.52
C LEU A 126 5.69 -16.16 -2.00
N PHE A 127 5.24 -15.59 -0.88
CA PHE A 127 5.85 -14.39 -0.31
C PHE A 127 7.25 -14.64 0.28
N ASN A 128 7.54 -15.90 0.71
CA ASN A 128 8.87 -16.29 1.17
C ASN A 128 9.90 -16.41 0.04
N LEU A 129 9.47 -16.46 -1.23
CA LEU A 129 10.38 -16.52 -2.38
C LEU A 129 11.06 -15.17 -2.70
N ASP A 130 10.76 -14.12 -1.96
CA ASP A 130 11.37 -12.78 -2.13
C ASP A 130 11.26 -12.20 -3.56
N VAL A 131 10.14 -12.46 -4.22
CA VAL A 131 9.87 -11.96 -5.58
C VAL A 131 9.62 -10.46 -5.55
N LYS A 132 10.10 -9.72 -6.53
CA LYS A 132 9.90 -8.28 -6.60
C LYS A 132 8.49 -7.89 -7.06
N HIS A 133 7.97 -8.56 -8.08
CA HIS A 133 6.69 -8.24 -8.69
C HIS A 133 5.80 -9.47 -8.83
N ILE A 134 4.56 -9.32 -8.42
CA ILE A 134 3.49 -10.30 -8.59
C ILE A 134 2.39 -9.63 -9.41
N TYR A 135 2.02 -10.23 -10.52
CA TYR A 135 0.92 -9.82 -11.38
C TYR A 135 -0.25 -10.76 -11.15
N THR A 136 -1.44 -10.23 -10.97
CA THR A 136 -2.62 -11.08 -10.78
C THR A 136 -3.83 -10.53 -11.52
N PHE A 137 -4.66 -11.45 -12.02
CA PHE A 137 -5.98 -11.16 -12.58
C PHE A 137 -7.10 -11.41 -11.57
N ASN A 138 -6.74 -11.83 -10.34
CA ASN A 138 -7.73 -12.12 -9.31
C ASN A 138 -8.33 -10.82 -8.75
N TYR A 139 -9.63 -10.82 -8.53
CA TYR A 139 -10.34 -9.73 -7.85
C TYR A 139 -10.27 -9.86 -6.33
N ASP A 140 -10.13 -11.09 -5.80
CA ASP A 140 -10.05 -11.31 -4.36
C ASP A 140 -8.91 -10.53 -3.70
N ASN A 141 -8.96 -10.40 -2.38
CA ASN A 141 -7.97 -9.67 -1.60
C ASN A 141 -6.89 -10.57 -0.96
N CYS A 142 -6.77 -11.83 -1.39
CA CYS A 142 -5.90 -12.81 -0.73
C CYS A 142 -4.43 -12.40 -0.76
N LEU A 143 -3.91 -12.03 -1.92
CA LEU A 143 -2.53 -11.55 -2.06
C LEU A 143 -2.31 -10.23 -1.31
N ASP A 144 -3.31 -9.36 -1.30
CA ASP A 144 -3.24 -8.04 -0.69
C ASP A 144 -3.07 -8.14 0.83
N ILE A 145 -3.91 -8.95 1.46
CA ILE A 145 -3.91 -9.14 2.91
C ILE A 145 -2.65 -9.90 3.36
N ILE A 146 -2.31 -11.01 2.68
CA ILE A 146 -1.15 -11.82 3.06
C ILE A 146 0.16 -11.13 2.71
N GLY A 147 0.21 -10.38 1.60
CA GLY A 147 1.35 -9.55 1.21
C GLY A 147 1.58 -8.32 2.10
N ASN A 148 0.75 -8.11 3.10
CA ASN A 148 0.83 -7.00 4.05
C ASN A 148 0.67 -5.60 3.42
N THR A 149 -0.10 -5.47 2.34
CA THR A 149 -0.30 -4.17 1.67
C THR A 149 -0.92 -3.13 2.61
N GLY A 150 -1.83 -3.53 3.51
CA GLY A 150 -2.37 -2.67 4.55
C GLY A 150 -1.29 -2.14 5.52
N LYS A 151 -0.27 -2.96 5.84
CA LYS A 151 0.89 -2.51 6.64
C LYS A 151 1.73 -1.49 5.89
N ALA A 152 1.88 -1.62 4.57
CA ALA A 152 2.59 -0.63 3.76
C ALA A 152 1.92 0.74 3.82
N GLN A 153 0.59 0.81 3.74
CA GLN A 153 -0.18 2.05 3.88
C GLN A 153 -0.03 2.65 5.28
N LYS A 154 -0.10 1.83 6.33
CA LYS A 154 0.11 2.26 7.72
C LYS A 154 1.52 2.85 7.91
N LEU A 155 2.55 2.16 7.44
CA LEU A 155 3.93 2.64 7.49
C LEU A 155 4.11 3.96 6.73
N LEU A 156 3.47 4.13 5.57
CA LEU A 156 3.47 5.38 4.82
C LEU A 156 2.86 6.55 5.59
N SER A 157 1.71 6.30 6.23
CA SER A 157 1.04 7.31 7.06
C SER A 157 1.92 7.71 8.25
N GLU A 158 2.54 6.73 8.91
CA GLU A 158 3.45 6.97 10.03
C GLU A 158 4.70 7.76 9.60
N ILE A 159 5.32 7.38 8.47
CA ILE A 159 6.47 8.12 7.91
C ILE A 159 6.06 9.58 7.61
N ARG A 160 4.90 9.81 6.99
CA ARG A 160 4.42 11.16 6.69
C ARG A 160 4.22 11.99 7.96
N ASN A 161 3.62 11.41 9.00
CA ASN A 161 3.42 12.09 10.27
C ASN A 161 4.76 12.48 10.92
N LEU A 162 5.75 11.59 10.88
CA LEU A 162 7.09 11.88 11.39
C LEU A 162 7.82 12.93 10.54
N GLN A 163 7.64 12.93 9.22
CA GLN A 163 8.21 13.95 8.34
C GLN A 163 7.64 15.34 8.65
N ASN A 164 6.33 15.47 8.84
CA ASN A 164 5.71 16.73 9.22
C ASN A 164 6.22 17.23 10.59
N LYS A 165 6.38 16.31 11.55
CA LYS A 165 6.96 16.64 12.86
C LYS A 165 8.43 17.10 12.73
N LEU A 166 9.20 16.41 11.90
CA LEU A 166 10.61 16.74 11.65
C LEU A 166 10.75 18.14 11.05
N GLU A 167 9.99 18.47 10.01
CA GLU A 167 9.99 19.78 9.36
C GLU A 167 9.67 20.90 10.36
N PHE A 168 8.64 20.67 11.20
CA PHE A 168 8.30 21.62 12.25
C PHE A 168 9.43 21.82 13.26
N LEU A 169 10.09 20.75 13.72
CA LEU A 169 11.17 20.84 14.69
C LEU A 169 12.42 21.49 14.10
N GLU A 170 12.79 21.20 12.85
CA GLU A 170 13.92 21.83 12.15
C GLU A 170 13.72 23.33 12.00
N LEU A 171 12.51 23.77 11.63
CA LEU A 171 12.18 25.19 11.55
C LEU A 171 12.30 25.91 12.92
N ASN A 172 11.90 25.23 14.00
CA ASN A 172 11.96 25.81 15.33
C ASN A 172 13.35 25.69 15.98
N GLU A 173 14.16 24.70 15.60
CA GLU A 173 15.58 24.62 16.00
C GLU A 173 16.37 25.81 15.44
N GLU A 174 16.10 26.23 14.20
CA GLU A 174 16.70 27.42 13.62
C GLU A 174 16.36 28.69 14.44
N LYS A 175 15.11 28.83 14.91
CA LYS A 175 14.70 29.93 15.80
C LYS A 175 15.38 29.86 17.15
N LEU A 176 15.47 28.66 17.78
CA LEU A 176 16.19 28.47 19.04
C LEU A 176 17.65 28.85 18.93
N SER A 177 18.31 28.47 17.85
CA SER A 177 19.71 28.82 17.56
C SER A 177 19.88 30.33 17.42
N GLY A 178 18.88 31.02 16.83
CA GLY A 178 18.86 32.50 16.80
C GLY A 178 18.82 33.14 18.20
N TYR A 179 17.99 32.63 19.11
CA TYR A 179 17.96 33.11 20.50
C TYR A 179 19.28 32.84 21.24
N LEU A 180 19.96 31.72 20.99
CA LEU A 180 21.26 31.41 21.56
C LEU A 180 22.33 32.44 21.12
N TYR A 181 22.33 32.84 19.84
CA TYR A 181 23.22 33.86 19.34
C TYR A 181 23.01 35.21 20.03
N ILE A 182 21.78 35.66 20.21
CA ILE A 182 21.44 36.91 20.91
C ILE A 182 21.94 36.85 22.36
N SER A 183 21.72 35.75 23.05
CA SER A 183 22.17 35.55 24.44
C SER A 183 23.70 35.58 24.61
N ILE A 184 24.46 35.13 23.60
CA ILE A 184 25.92 35.19 23.59
C ILE A 184 26.44 36.60 23.32
N GLU A 185 25.77 37.33 22.42
CA GLU A 185 26.15 38.73 22.09
C GLU A 185 25.92 39.72 23.23
N ASP A 186 24.85 39.55 24.00
CA ASP A 186 24.60 40.36 25.21
C ASP A 186 25.69 40.22 26.25
N ASN A 187 26.42 39.10 26.27
CA ASN A 187 27.55 38.86 27.18
C ASN A 187 28.93 39.21 26.57
N MET A 188 29.04 39.37 25.26
CA MET A 188 30.26 39.74 24.55
C MET A 188 29.96 40.98 23.67
N LYS A 189 30.40 42.16 24.10
CA LYS A 189 30.21 43.41 23.34
C LYS A 189 30.33 43.24 21.83
N ALA A 190 29.15 43.31 21.18
CA ALA A 190 28.87 43.72 19.82
C ALA A 190 29.75 43.17 18.67
N VAL A 191 29.30 42.11 18.08
CA VAL A 191 29.50 41.88 16.64
C VAL A 191 28.10 41.89 15.99
N LYS A 192 27.86 42.88 15.10
CA LYS A 192 26.62 42.98 14.32
C LYS A 192 26.52 41.78 13.35
N VAL A 193 25.75 40.79 13.69
CA VAL A 193 25.32 39.75 12.79
C VAL A 193 23.94 40.14 12.22
N ASN A 194 23.79 40.12 10.92
CA ASN A 194 22.48 40.33 10.26
C ASN A 194 21.59 39.11 10.52
N LEU A 195 20.91 39.10 11.67
CA LEU A 195 19.86 38.14 11.97
C LEU A 195 18.63 38.39 11.07
N PRO A 196 17.89 37.33 10.65
CA PRO A 196 16.64 37.50 9.94
C PRO A 196 15.72 38.49 10.66
N THR A 197 15.10 39.40 9.92
CA THR A 197 14.29 40.52 10.44
C THR A 197 13.15 40.11 11.39
N ALA A 198 12.70 38.84 11.29
CA ALA A 198 11.68 38.27 12.18
C ALA A 198 12.14 38.08 13.63
N ILE A 199 13.47 37.94 13.87
CA ILE A 199 14.03 37.73 15.21
C ILE A 199 14.37 39.07 15.86
N GLN A 200 14.63 40.12 15.09
CA GLN A 200 15.00 41.46 15.61
C GLN A 200 13.86 42.17 16.34
N ASN A 201 12.59 41.84 16.06
CA ASN A 201 11.42 42.51 16.62
C ASN A 201 10.79 41.79 17.83
N ASP A 202 11.24 40.60 18.18
CA ASP A 202 10.63 39.75 19.21
C ASP A 202 11.45 39.72 20.50
N ASN A 203 11.63 40.90 21.09
CA ASN A 203 12.25 41.07 22.41
C ASN A 203 11.36 40.52 23.56
N GLY A 204 10.32 39.83 23.25
CA GLY A 204 9.30 39.57 24.23
C GLY A 204 9.10 38.12 24.61
N ASP A 205 9.47 37.10 23.82
CA ASP A 205 8.82 35.88 24.24
C ASP A 205 9.53 34.54 23.92
N TYR A 206 10.83 34.44 24.28
CA TYR A 206 11.47 33.14 24.41
C TYR A 206 10.60 32.19 25.26
N ASN A 207 10.10 32.67 26.40
CA ASN A 207 9.25 31.87 27.27
C ASN A 207 7.92 31.49 26.62
N HIS A 208 7.30 32.39 25.84
CA HIS A 208 6.08 32.08 25.09
C HIS A 208 6.37 31.10 23.96
N PHE A 209 7.48 31.30 23.26
CA PHE A 209 7.92 30.37 22.20
C PHE A 209 8.16 28.97 22.75
N ILE A 210 8.88 28.81 23.88
CA ILE A 210 9.10 27.51 24.52
C ILE A 210 7.80 26.90 25.03
N LYS A 211 6.89 27.70 25.62
CA LYS A 211 5.56 27.21 26.03
C LYS A 211 4.78 26.71 24.84
N THR A 212 4.82 27.40 23.70
CA THR A 212 4.15 26.97 22.46
C THR A 212 4.73 25.66 21.94
N LEU A 213 6.06 25.49 21.96
CA LEU A 213 6.72 24.24 21.62
C LEU A 213 6.29 23.08 22.53
N ASN A 214 6.28 23.31 23.84
CA ASN A 214 5.83 22.30 24.82
C ASN A 214 4.34 21.98 24.69
N CYS A 215 3.49 22.94 24.31
CA CYS A 215 2.08 22.66 24.03
C CYS A 215 1.88 21.77 22.80
N ASN A 216 2.66 22.00 21.73
CA ASN A 216 2.58 21.21 20.51
C ASN A 216 3.26 19.83 20.65
N TYR A 217 4.34 19.77 21.44
CA TYR A 217 5.16 18.56 21.65
C TYR A 217 5.52 18.43 23.15
N PRO A 218 4.56 18.01 24.00
CA PRO A 218 4.76 17.89 25.45
C PRO A 218 5.92 16.96 25.82
N GLU A 219 6.22 16.00 24.97
CA GLU A 219 7.31 15.04 25.16
C GLU A 219 8.71 15.66 25.13
N LEU A 220 8.88 16.86 24.56
CA LEU A 220 10.16 17.58 24.55
C LEU A 220 10.51 18.07 25.95
N ASN A 221 9.53 18.43 26.77
CA ASN A 221 9.69 18.90 28.14
C ASN A 221 10.78 19.98 28.28
N LEU A 222 10.71 21.02 27.44
CA LEU A 222 11.67 22.10 27.38
C LEU A 222 11.59 22.99 28.64
N PHE A 223 12.71 23.49 29.08
CA PHE A 223 12.79 24.40 30.25
C PHE A 223 12.20 25.77 29.90
N THR A 224 11.18 26.20 30.66
CA THR A 224 10.41 27.43 30.36
C THR A 224 10.86 28.64 31.17
N ASP A 225 11.66 28.45 32.23
CA ASP A 225 11.77 29.46 33.29
C ASP A 225 12.99 30.38 33.16
N ASN A 226 13.94 30.07 32.26
CA ASN A 226 15.14 30.90 32.18
C ASN A 226 15.85 30.76 30.84
N ILE A 227 16.27 31.89 30.25
CA ILE A 227 17.09 31.96 29.04
C ILE A 227 18.44 31.24 29.19
N SER A 228 18.93 31.04 30.46
CA SER A 228 20.13 30.24 30.73
C SER A 228 20.05 28.79 30.22
N HIS A 229 18.84 28.24 30.05
CA HIS A 229 18.59 26.88 29.55
C HIS A 229 18.46 26.79 28.03
N ILE A 230 18.76 27.85 27.27
CA ILE A 230 18.68 27.83 25.81
C ILE A 230 19.54 26.71 25.23
N LYS A 231 20.77 26.51 25.74
CA LYS A 231 21.65 25.44 25.25
C LYS A 231 21.06 24.06 25.49
N ASP A 232 20.49 23.85 26.67
CA ASP A 232 19.85 22.58 27.02
C ASP A 232 18.64 22.33 26.11
N ASN A 233 17.80 23.35 25.91
CA ASN A 233 16.65 23.27 25.01
C ASN A 233 17.06 23.00 23.54
N CYS A 234 18.14 23.65 23.04
CA CYS A 234 18.68 23.34 21.71
C CYS A 234 19.11 21.86 21.62
N HIS A 235 19.83 21.35 22.63
CA HIS A 235 20.25 19.96 22.65
C HIS A 235 19.07 18.99 22.71
N ILE A 236 18.02 19.29 23.47
CA ILE A 236 16.81 18.45 23.51
C ILE A 236 16.15 18.38 22.14
N VAL A 237 15.97 19.53 21.46
CA VAL A 237 15.35 19.57 20.13
C VAL A 237 16.22 18.85 19.10
N GLN A 238 17.54 19.07 19.11
CA GLN A 238 18.48 18.39 18.20
C GLN A 238 18.49 16.87 18.39
N ASN A 239 18.45 16.40 19.63
CA ASN A 239 18.36 14.97 19.94
C ASN A 239 17.05 14.37 19.42
N GLU A 240 15.92 15.09 19.58
CA GLU A 240 14.63 14.61 19.07
C GLU A 240 14.61 14.60 17.53
N ILE A 241 15.18 15.60 16.85
CA ILE A 241 15.36 15.62 15.40
C ILE A 241 16.18 14.38 14.96
N ALA A 242 17.30 14.11 15.62
CA ALA A 242 18.13 12.94 15.31
C ALA A 242 17.35 11.62 15.50
N ARG A 243 16.58 11.52 16.60
CA ARG A 243 15.73 10.36 16.90
C ARG A 243 14.68 10.13 15.82
N ILE A 244 13.98 11.20 15.40
CA ILE A 244 12.94 11.12 14.35
C ILE A 244 13.56 10.71 13.00
N LYS A 245 14.71 11.29 12.63
CA LYS A 245 15.43 10.89 11.40
C LYS A 245 15.79 9.42 11.40
N ALA A 246 16.30 8.90 12.51
CA ALA A 246 16.61 7.47 12.66
C ALA A 246 15.34 6.59 12.57
N GLN A 247 14.24 7.03 13.18
CA GLN A 247 12.96 6.32 13.12
C GLN A 247 12.39 6.29 11.71
N ILE A 248 12.42 7.41 10.97
CA ILE A 248 12.00 7.47 9.57
C ILE A 248 12.82 6.50 8.73
N LEU A 249 14.13 6.47 8.90
CA LEU A 249 15.01 5.56 8.16
C LEU A 249 14.66 4.08 8.44
N LEU A 250 14.41 3.74 9.69
CA LEU A 250 13.99 2.39 10.09
C LEU A 250 12.65 2.01 9.44
N LEU A 251 11.65 2.89 9.49
CA LEU A 251 10.34 2.65 8.88
C LEU A 251 10.42 2.54 7.35
N GLN A 252 11.27 3.35 6.70
CA GLN A 252 11.53 3.24 5.27
C GLN A 252 12.11 1.89 4.91
N LYS A 253 13.07 1.38 5.69
CA LYS A 253 13.63 0.04 5.50
C LYS A 253 12.56 -1.06 5.69
N HIS A 254 11.71 -0.93 6.69
CA HIS A 254 10.57 -1.84 6.88
C HIS A 254 9.60 -1.80 5.70
N ARG A 255 9.31 -0.59 5.17
CA ARG A 255 8.45 -0.41 4.01
C ARG A 255 8.98 -1.12 2.76
N GLU A 256 10.29 -1.15 2.55
CA GLU A 256 10.90 -1.85 1.42
C GLU A 256 10.67 -3.37 1.44
N SER A 257 10.40 -3.94 2.61
CA SER A 257 10.11 -5.37 2.78
C SER A 257 8.64 -5.73 2.54
N VAL A 258 7.75 -4.74 2.40
CA VAL A 258 6.30 -4.93 2.27
C VAL A 258 5.87 -4.69 0.82
N TYR A 259 4.92 -5.50 0.32
CA TYR A 259 4.38 -5.32 -1.03
C TYR A 259 3.46 -4.10 -1.11
N GLN A 260 3.60 -3.32 -2.19
CA GLN A 260 2.66 -2.28 -2.55
C GLN A 260 1.58 -2.86 -3.46
N LEU A 261 0.33 -2.50 -3.21
CA LEU A 261 -0.77 -2.81 -4.11
C LEU A 261 -0.82 -1.76 -5.22
N ILE A 262 -0.88 -2.22 -6.46
CA ILE A 262 -1.03 -1.39 -7.67
C ILE A 262 -2.28 -1.87 -8.38
N SER A 263 -3.37 -1.13 -8.23
CA SER A 263 -4.68 -1.45 -8.84
C SER A 263 -5.07 -0.50 -9.98
N SER A 264 -4.36 0.61 -10.13
CA SER A 264 -4.61 1.60 -11.20
C SER A 264 -3.32 2.05 -11.89
N SER A 265 -3.45 2.61 -13.10
CA SER A 265 -2.33 3.17 -13.86
C SER A 265 -1.64 4.35 -13.15
N GLU A 266 -2.39 5.11 -12.35
CA GLU A 266 -1.86 6.25 -11.60
C GLU A 266 -0.86 5.83 -10.51
N MET A 267 -1.05 4.63 -9.96
CA MET A 267 -0.16 4.07 -8.94
C MET A 267 1.15 3.53 -9.52
N LEU A 268 1.27 3.36 -10.83
CA LEU A 268 2.47 2.82 -11.48
C LEU A 268 3.71 3.68 -11.26
N SER A 269 3.53 5.00 -11.18
CA SER A 269 4.63 5.94 -10.89
C SER A 269 5.24 5.79 -9.50
N LEU A 270 4.55 5.07 -8.59
CA LEU A 270 4.98 4.86 -7.21
C LEU A 270 5.85 3.60 -7.05
N THR A 271 6.09 2.85 -8.12
CA THR A 271 6.72 1.52 -8.05
C THR A 271 8.23 1.50 -7.96
N ASP A 272 8.91 2.65 -8.04
CA ASP A 272 10.38 2.76 -8.11
C ASP A 272 11.13 1.81 -7.16
N GLY A 273 11.54 0.69 -7.74
CA GLY A 273 12.34 -0.32 -7.05
C GLY A 273 11.64 -1.14 -5.96
N LYS A 274 10.38 -0.89 -5.64
CA LYS A 274 9.65 -1.52 -4.54
C LYS A 274 9.00 -2.84 -4.94
N ARG A 275 8.74 -3.71 -3.96
CA ARG A 275 7.93 -4.91 -4.16
C ARG A 275 6.49 -4.51 -4.45
N SER A 276 5.88 -5.11 -5.45
CA SER A 276 4.55 -4.70 -5.89
C SER A 276 3.69 -5.88 -6.28
N ILE A 277 2.41 -5.80 -5.92
CA ILE A 277 1.34 -6.66 -6.41
C ILE A 277 0.52 -5.84 -7.40
N PHE A 278 0.50 -6.26 -8.65
CA PHE A 278 -0.24 -5.61 -9.73
C PHE A 278 -1.57 -6.33 -9.95
N LYS A 279 -2.65 -5.67 -9.60
CA LYS A 279 -4.03 -6.14 -9.83
C LYS A 279 -4.48 -5.70 -11.21
N LEU A 280 -4.29 -6.55 -12.21
CA LEU A 280 -4.49 -6.18 -13.63
C LEU A 280 -5.96 -5.96 -13.99
N HIS A 281 -6.88 -6.56 -13.26
CA HIS A 281 -8.34 -6.42 -13.43
C HIS A 281 -9.01 -5.57 -12.34
N GLY A 282 -8.23 -4.85 -11.53
CA GLY A 282 -8.74 -4.12 -10.37
C GLY A 282 -8.79 -4.97 -9.09
N SER A 283 -9.35 -4.42 -8.04
CA SER A 283 -9.41 -5.04 -6.72
C SER A 283 -10.75 -4.80 -6.04
N ILE A 284 -11.30 -5.84 -5.43
CA ILE A 284 -12.51 -5.73 -4.62
C ILE A 284 -12.16 -5.00 -3.31
N ARG A 285 -12.97 -4.00 -2.96
CA ARG A 285 -12.96 -3.29 -1.65
C ARG A 285 -11.72 -2.46 -1.29
N LEU A 286 -10.64 -2.48 -2.07
CA LEU A 286 -9.41 -1.76 -1.73
C LEU A 286 -9.28 -0.41 -2.43
N ASP A 287 -9.87 -0.28 -3.60
CA ASP A 287 -9.85 0.95 -4.38
C ASP A 287 -11.15 1.12 -5.16
N LYS A 288 -12.04 1.96 -4.62
CA LYS A 288 -13.33 2.27 -5.28
C LYS A 288 -13.17 3.07 -6.58
N SER A 289 -11.99 3.60 -6.85
CA SER A 289 -11.68 4.35 -8.08
C SER A 289 -11.17 3.45 -9.21
N ALA A 290 -10.72 2.23 -8.90
CA ALA A 290 -10.27 1.27 -9.89
C ALA A 290 -11.45 0.44 -10.41
N HIS A 291 -11.91 0.77 -11.61
CA HIS A 291 -12.92 -0.04 -12.28
C HIS A 291 -12.40 -1.46 -12.51
N MET A 292 -13.22 -2.45 -12.21
CA MET A 292 -12.91 -3.82 -12.53
C MET A 292 -12.94 -4.00 -14.05
N VAL A 293 -11.84 -4.52 -14.60
CA VAL A 293 -11.62 -4.57 -16.03
C VAL A 293 -12.09 -5.92 -16.57
N LEU A 294 -13.36 -6.01 -16.90
CA LEU A 294 -13.93 -7.19 -17.57
C LEU A 294 -14.32 -6.94 -19.03
N MET A 295 -14.12 -5.71 -19.52
CA MET A 295 -14.50 -5.36 -20.88
C MET A 295 -13.31 -5.41 -21.83
N GLU A 296 -13.55 -5.85 -23.05
CA GLU A 296 -12.52 -6.03 -24.10
C GLU A 296 -11.73 -4.74 -24.36
N THR A 297 -12.39 -3.59 -24.33
CA THR A 297 -11.79 -2.25 -24.45
C THR A 297 -10.80 -1.91 -23.34
N ALA A 298 -11.10 -2.31 -22.14
CA ALA A 298 -10.24 -2.03 -20.98
C ALA A 298 -9.01 -2.96 -20.93
N ILE A 299 -9.13 -4.20 -21.43
CA ILE A 299 -7.99 -5.12 -21.60
C ILE A 299 -7.01 -4.56 -22.63
N VAL A 300 -7.49 -4.01 -23.75
CA VAL A 300 -6.64 -3.38 -24.77
C VAL A 300 -5.89 -2.19 -24.19
N ILE A 301 -6.53 -1.36 -23.39
CA ILE A 301 -5.88 -0.22 -22.72
C ILE A 301 -4.81 -0.71 -21.73
N THR A 302 -5.10 -1.74 -20.94
CA THR A 302 -4.15 -2.32 -19.98
C THR A 302 -2.94 -2.95 -20.68
N LEU A 303 -3.16 -3.68 -21.79
CA LEU A 303 -2.09 -4.27 -22.59
C LEU A 303 -1.25 -3.22 -23.33
N LEU A 304 -1.86 -2.14 -23.80
CA LEU A 304 -1.14 -1.00 -24.38
C LEU A 304 -0.27 -0.28 -23.35
N HIS A 305 -0.77 -0.07 -22.15
CA HIS A 305 0.04 0.46 -21.04
C HIS A 305 1.23 -0.45 -20.69
N GLN A 306 1.05 -1.76 -20.68
CA GLN A 306 2.13 -2.72 -20.44
C GLN A 306 3.19 -2.71 -21.56
N ARG A 307 2.83 -2.42 -22.82
CA ARG A 307 3.80 -2.22 -23.90
C ARG A 307 4.62 -0.94 -23.73
N ILE A 308 4.00 0.11 -23.24
CA ILE A 308 4.69 1.40 -22.95
C ILE A 308 5.71 1.20 -21.83
N ILE A 309 5.38 0.45 -20.76
CA ILE A 309 6.30 0.18 -19.65
C ILE A 309 7.52 -0.65 -20.11
N LYS A 310 7.37 -1.53 -21.08
CA LYS A 310 8.49 -2.32 -21.67
C LYS A 310 9.42 -1.50 -22.57
N SER A 311 9.02 -0.31 -22.99
CA SER A 311 9.79 0.57 -23.88
C SER A 311 10.52 1.71 -23.14
N ILE A 312 10.43 1.75 -21.81
CA ILE A 312 11.22 2.70 -20.99
C ILE A 312 12.52 1.97 -20.60
N PRO A 313 13.71 2.48 -21.01
CA PRO A 313 15.01 1.85 -20.76
C PRO A 313 15.37 1.85 -19.27
#